data_ab652b0176364509959cb77844b6605d
#
_entry.id   ab652b0176364509959cb77844b6605d
#
_cell.length_a   1.000
_cell.length_b   1.000
_cell.length_c   1.000
_cell.angle_alpha   90.00
_cell.angle_beta   90.00
_cell.angle_gamma   90.00
#
_symmetry.space_group_name_H-M   'P 1'
#
loop_
_entity.id
_entity.type
_entity.pdbx_description
1 polymer ?
#
loop_
_entity_poly.entity_id
_entity_poly.type
_entity_poly.pdbx_seq_one_letter_code
_entity_poly.pdbx_strand_id
1 'polypeptide(L)'
;SFDVISDFLKNKTILGAHFTYAKYSSKMPALLAGQKPNVFSAKFSGGALMDLGIYPVYAAIRLFGAPENACYTAQQLPNTVDLNGVGSLIYPEFQVTIQTGKNINSFFPAEIYTTDGTLTLNSIEFITSAVFQNLNKEKTTLEIACSSHTMAEEAKRFAQVLIGEIKQEIYQNWLDAAAAVHKTLFSMRQDAGIRFEADHDNN
;
A
#
# COMPACT_ATOMS: atom_id res chain seq x y z
N SER A 1 3.45 1.46 -14.40
CA SER A 1 3.65 2.69 -13.59
C SER A 1 4.86 2.58 -12.66
N PHE A 2 4.95 1.52 -11.81
CA PHE A 2 6.06 1.40 -10.83
C PHE A 2 7.45 1.39 -11.47
N ASP A 3 7.65 0.73 -12.62
CA ASP A 3 8.96 0.66 -13.28
C ASP A 3 9.44 2.05 -13.72
N VAL A 4 8.53 2.88 -14.29
CA VAL A 4 8.84 4.27 -14.68
C VAL A 4 9.22 5.12 -13.45
N ILE A 5 8.50 4.96 -12.34
CA ILE A 5 8.78 5.67 -11.09
C ILE A 5 10.12 5.21 -10.50
N SER A 6 10.37 3.89 -10.45
CA SER A 6 11.63 3.34 -9.95
C SER A 6 12.83 3.83 -10.77
N ASP A 7 12.72 3.83 -12.10
CA ASP A 7 13.77 4.32 -12.98
C ASP A 7 14.05 5.82 -12.77
N PHE A 8 12.99 6.61 -12.58
CA PHE A 8 13.13 8.04 -12.27
C PHE A 8 13.82 8.29 -10.93
N LEU A 9 13.53 7.46 -9.91
CA LEU A 9 14.10 7.60 -8.56
C LEU A 9 15.52 7.02 -8.42
N LYS A 10 16.00 6.23 -9.38
CA LYS A 10 17.23 5.43 -9.29
C LYS A 10 18.48 6.22 -8.89
N ASN A 11 18.57 7.48 -9.31
CA ASN A 11 19.70 8.37 -9.05
C ASN A 11 19.35 9.49 -8.07
N LYS A 12 18.28 9.35 -7.29
CA LYS A 12 17.82 10.34 -6.31
C LYS A 12 18.03 9.84 -4.89
N THR A 13 18.44 10.73 -4.02
CA THR A 13 18.48 10.44 -2.59
C THR A 13 17.09 10.63 -2.02
N ILE A 14 16.50 9.57 -1.52
CA ILE A 14 15.16 9.56 -0.90
C ILE A 14 15.28 10.07 0.53
N LEU A 15 14.42 11.01 0.90
CA LEU A 15 14.31 11.58 2.26
C LEU A 15 13.08 11.06 3.01
N GLY A 16 12.11 10.50 2.30
CA GLY A 16 10.88 9.96 2.86
C GLY A 16 9.78 9.85 1.83
N ALA A 17 8.64 9.32 2.25
CA ALA A 17 7.43 9.29 1.44
C ALA A 17 6.17 9.32 2.32
N HIS A 18 5.04 9.75 1.73
CA HIS A 18 3.73 9.69 2.33
C HIS A 18 2.76 9.02 1.36
N PHE A 19 2.20 7.89 1.77
CA PHE A 19 1.26 7.10 0.97
C PHE A 19 -0.06 6.95 1.72
N THR A 20 -1.14 7.34 1.08
CA THR A 20 -2.48 7.27 1.66
C THR A 20 -3.41 6.48 0.76
N TYR A 21 -4.15 5.54 1.34
CA TYR A 21 -5.35 4.98 0.71
C TYR A 21 -6.43 4.77 1.75
N ALA A 22 -7.39 5.69 1.78
CA ALA A 22 -8.55 5.63 2.68
C ALA A 22 -9.82 5.91 1.89
N LYS A 23 -10.77 4.98 1.96
CA LYS A 23 -12.04 5.02 1.24
C LYS A 23 -13.18 4.58 2.14
N TYR A 24 -14.17 5.45 2.32
CA TYR A 24 -15.35 5.14 3.10
C TYR A 24 -16.05 3.88 2.58
N SER A 25 -16.14 2.87 3.42
CA SER A 25 -16.68 1.58 3.03
C SER A 25 -18.19 1.65 2.83
N SER A 26 -18.67 1.09 1.72
CA SER A 26 -20.12 0.89 1.50
C SER A 26 -20.80 0.02 2.56
N LYS A 27 -20.02 -0.66 3.39
CA LYS A 27 -20.51 -1.48 4.52
C LYS A 27 -20.55 -0.74 5.84
N MET A 28 -20.07 0.52 5.92
CA MET A 28 -20.15 1.33 7.13
C MET A 28 -21.59 1.55 7.63
N PRO A 29 -22.58 1.87 6.78
CA PRO A 29 -23.96 2.02 7.27
C PRO A 29 -24.49 0.75 7.93
N ALA A 30 -24.18 -0.43 7.42
CA ALA A 30 -24.57 -1.71 8.00
C ALA A 30 -23.87 -1.94 9.36
N LEU A 31 -22.58 -1.61 9.47
CA LEU A 31 -21.85 -1.67 10.75
C LEU A 31 -22.46 -0.74 11.78
N LEU A 32 -22.76 0.50 11.42
CA LEU A 32 -23.39 1.49 12.32
C LEU A 32 -24.79 1.09 12.76
N ALA A 33 -25.50 0.31 11.93
CA ALA A 33 -26.80 -0.30 12.27
C ALA A 33 -26.67 -1.59 13.13
N GLY A 34 -25.46 -1.92 13.63
CA GLY A 34 -25.22 -3.07 14.50
C GLY A 34 -25.06 -4.40 13.77
N GLN A 35 -25.00 -4.40 12.42
CA GLN A 35 -24.67 -5.60 11.65
C GLN A 35 -23.18 -5.91 11.72
N LYS A 36 -22.78 -7.12 11.30
CA LYS A 36 -21.40 -7.60 11.34
C LYS A 36 -20.88 -7.94 9.92
N PRO A 37 -20.63 -6.93 9.07
CA PRO A 37 -20.09 -7.21 7.72
C PRO A 37 -18.72 -7.86 7.79
N ASN A 38 -18.43 -8.80 6.89
CA ASN A 38 -17.17 -9.56 6.86
C ASN A 38 -15.92 -8.67 6.82
N VAL A 39 -15.98 -7.53 6.12
CA VAL A 39 -14.86 -6.59 6.02
C VAL A 39 -14.49 -5.89 7.34
N PHE A 40 -15.29 -6.07 8.39
CA PHE A 40 -15.07 -5.60 9.75
C PHE A 40 -15.06 -6.75 10.78
N SER A 41 -14.78 -7.97 10.33
CA SER A 41 -14.77 -9.17 11.18
C SER A 41 -13.38 -9.74 11.34
N ALA A 42 -12.96 -10.02 12.58
CA ALA A 42 -11.71 -10.70 12.89
C ALA A 42 -11.67 -12.13 12.33
N LYS A 43 -12.83 -12.79 12.21
CA LYS A 43 -12.97 -14.11 11.59
C LYS A 43 -12.54 -14.14 10.12
N PHE A 44 -12.75 -13.04 9.40
CA PHE A 44 -12.43 -12.92 7.98
C PHE A 44 -11.19 -12.05 7.72
N SER A 45 -10.36 -11.84 8.75
CA SER A 45 -9.16 -10.99 8.68
C SER A 45 -9.45 -9.60 8.09
N GLY A 46 -10.61 -9.02 8.47
CA GLY A 46 -11.05 -7.71 7.98
C GLY A 46 -10.25 -6.56 8.59
N GLY A 47 -10.59 -5.34 8.18
CA GLY A 47 -9.99 -4.12 8.70
C GLY A 47 -9.43 -3.22 7.61
N ALA A 48 -9.07 -2.00 8.00
CA ALA A 48 -8.52 -1.01 7.07
C ALA A 48 -7.11 -1.38 6.62
N LEU A 49 -6.25 -1.82 7.53
CA LEU A 49 -4.87 -2.20 7.24
C LEU A 49 -4.80 -3.34 6.22
N MET A 50 -5.58 -4.40 6.43
CA MET A 50 -5.51 -5.59 5.59
C MET A 50 -6.16 -5.41 4.24
N ASP A 51 -7.23 -4.61 4.14
CA ASP A 51 -8.01 -4.43 2.90
C ASP A 51 -7.53 -3.24 2.06
N LEU A 52 -7.18 -2.14 2.69
CA LEU A 52 -6.76 -0.91 2.02
C LEU A 52 -5.28 -0.58 2.26
N GLY A 53 -4.75 -0.84 3.45
CA GLY A 53 -3.35 -0.59 3.80
C GLY A 53 -2.35 -1.44 3.01
N ILE A 54 -2.80 -2.54 2.43
CA ILE A 54 -1.96 -3.37 1.54
C ILE A 54 -1.45 -2.57 0.33
N TYR A 55 -2.23 -1.63 -0.23
CA TYR A 55 -1.83 -0.85 -1.41
C TYR A 55 -0.63 0.06 -1.12
N PRO A 56 -0.64 0.94 -0.08
CA PRO A 56 0.52 1.76 0.25
C PRO A 56 1.72 0.93 0.73
N VAL A 57 1.52 -0.19 1.45
CA VAL A 57 2.62 -1.09 1.86
C VAL A 57 3.26 -1.74 0.63
N TYR A 58 2.45 -2.27 -0.29
CA TYR A 58 2.93 -2.84 -1.54
C TYR A 58 3.73 -1.81 -2.36
N ALA A 59 3.21 -0.59 -2.49
CA ALA A 59 3.88 0.47 -3.23
C ALA A 59 5.25 0.82 -2.61
N ALA A 60 5.33 0.96 -1.29
CA ALA A 60 6.59 1.20 -0.60
C ALA A 60 7.61 0.09 -0.86
N ILE A 61 7.19 -1.17 -0.74
CA ILE A 61 8.07 -2.33 -0.96
C ILE A 61 8.49 -2.44 -2.43
N ARG A 62 7.60 -2.15 -3.38
CA ARG A 62 7.94 -2.15 -4.81
C ARG A 62 8.94 -1.05 -5.20
N LEU A 63 8.90 0.09 -4.53
CA LEU A 63 9.77 1.24 -4.82
C LEU A 63 11.09 1.21 -4.03
N PHE A 64 11.06 0.74 -2.78
CA PHE A 64 12.17 0.90 -1.85
C PHE A 64 12.69 -0.41 -1.25
N GLY A 65 12.05 -1.54 -1.55
CA GLY A 65 12.35 -2.83 -0.92
C GLY A 65 11.66 -3.02 0.43
N ALA A 66 11.96 -4.12 1.11
CA ALA A 66 11.40 -4.41 2.43
C ALA A 66 11.95 -3.42 3.49
N PRO A 67 11.10 -2.85 4.36
CA PRO A 67 11.55 -2.02 5.48
C PRO A 67 12.24 -2.87 6.55
N GLU A 68 13.13 -2.25 7.34
CA GLU A 68 13.76 -2.88 8.50
C GLU A 68 12.78 -3.10 9.64
N ASN A 69 11.84 -2.16 9.81
CA ASN A 69 10.80 -2.22 10.83
C ASN A 69 9.52 -1.53 10.34
N ALA A 70 8.39 -1.84 10.99
CA ALA A 70 7.11 -1.21 10.69
C ALA A 70 6.28 -1.10 11.98
N CYS A 71 5.61 0.05 12.16
CA CYS A 71 4.69 0.29 13.26
C CYS A 71 3.34 0.80 12.73
N TYR A 72 2.28 0.61 13.55
CA TYR A 72 0.92 1.03 13.19
C TYR A 72 0.10 1.34 14.42
N THR A 73 -0.59 2.47 14.39
CA THR A 73 -1.56 2.87 15.41
C THR A 73 -2.93 3.04 14.76
N ALA A 74 -3.96 2.46 15.37
CA ALA A 74 -5.28 2.36 14.75
C ALA A 74 -6.43 2.71 15.70
N GLN A 75 -7.50 3.25 15.13
CA GLN A 75 -8.82 3.25 15.74
C GLN A 75 -9.45 1.88 15.50
N GLN A 76 -9.74 1.16 16.57
CA GLN A 76 -10.22 -0.22 16.49
C GLN A 76 -11.68 -0.35 16.97
N LEU A 77 -12.36 -1.36 16.43
CA LEU A 77 -13.61 -1.89 16.95
C LEU A 77 -13.35 -2.75 18.20
N PRO A 78 -14.38 -3.07 19.01
CA PRO A 78 -14.24 -3.98 20.15
C PRO A 78 -13.70 -5.37 19.82
N ASN A 79 -13.80 -5.81 18.55
CA ASN A 79 -13.26 -7.07 18.06
C ASN A 79 -11.82 -6.94 17.52
N THR A 80 -11.11 -5.89 17.88
CA THR A 80 -9.74 -5.51 17.49
C THR A 80 -9.53 -5.11 16.03
N VAL A 81 -10.52 -5.27 15.15
CA VAL A 81 -10.43 -4.88 13.74
C VAL A 81 -10.34 -3.36 13.62
N ASP A 82 -9.43 -2.86 12.82
CA ASP A 82 -9.21 -1.43 12.63
C ASP A 82 -10.18 -0.80 11.63
N LEU A 83 -10.64 0.42 11.96
CA LEU A 83 -11.44 1.28 11.09
C LEU A 83 -10.58 2.23 10.25
N ASN A 84 -9.53 2.77 10.86
CA ASN A 84 -8.51 3.60 10.24
C ASN A 84 -7.23 3.57 11.08
N GLY A 85 -6.12 3.98 10.48
CA GLY A 85 -4.87 4.09 11.22
C GLY A 85 -3.76 4.74 10.40
N VAL A 86 -2.68 5.01 11.11
CA VAL A 86 -1.44 5.57 10.58
C VAL A 86 -0.28 4.68 10.99
N GLY A 87 0.63 4.43 10.07
CA GLY A 87 1.84 3.65 10.31
C GLY A 87 3.07 4.28 9.70
N SER A 88 4.22 3.77 10.09
CA SER A 88 5.52 4.10 9.49
C SER A 88 6.25 2.82 9.10
N LEU A 89 6.81 2.81 7.91
CA LEU A 89 7.78 1.83 7.47
C LEU A 89 9.17 2.46 7.61
N ILE A 90 10.04 1.80 8.36
CA ILE A 90 11.37 2.30 8.72
C ILE A 90 12.40 1.68 7.79
N TYR A 91 13.12 2.53 7.07
CA TYR A 91 14.27 2.19 6.25
C TYR A 91 15.53 2.79 6.88
N PRO A 92 16.75 2.34 6.52
CA PRO A 92 17.99 2.85 7.14
C PRO A 92 18.12 4.37 7.11
N GLU A 93 17.75 5.01 5.99
CA GLU A 93 18.01 6.43 5.77
C GLU A 93 16.73 7.30 5.77
N PHE A 94 15.53 6.70 5.76
CA PHE A 94 14.27 7.44 5.66
C PHE A 94 13.09 6.64 6.22
N GLN A 95 11.92 7.27 6.22
CA GLN A 95 10.66 6.63 6.61
C GLN A 95 9.58 6.86 5.55
N VAL A 96 8.67 5.89 5.45
CA VAL A 96 7.45 6.02 4.66
C VAL A 96 6.26 6.04 5.61
N THR A 97 5.53 7.15 5.65
CA THR A 97 4.28 7.25 6.39
C THR A 97 3.15 6.64 5.58
N ILE A 98 2.34 5.83 6.24
CA ILE A 98 1.17 5.17 5.66
C ILE A 98 -0.08 5.62 6.39
N GLN A 99 -1.13 6.00 5.67
CA GLN A 99 -2.45 6.23 6.22
C GLN A 99 -3.48 5.40 5.46
N THR A 100 -4.37 4.74 6.21
CA THR A 100 -5.45 3.94 5.65
C THR A 100 -6.73 4.09 6.45
N GLY A 101 -7.89 3.81 5.85
CA GLY A 101 -9.15 3.92 6.58
C GLY A 101 -10.38 3.50 5.78
N LYS A 102 -11.35 2.92 6.47
CA LYS A 102 -12.65 2.47 5.94
C LYS A 102 -13.82 3.34 6.42
N ASN A 103 -13.61 4.20 7.41
CA ASN A 103 -14.59 5.14 7.97
C ASN A 103 -14.31 6.60 7.57
N ILE A 104 -13.30 6.83 6.74
CA ILE A 104 -12.90 8.13 6.19
C ILE A 104 -12.67 8.03 4.69
N ASN A 105 -12.70 9.17 3.98
CA ASN A 105 -12.17 9.32 2.64
C ASN A 105 -10.92 10.20 2.69
N SER A 106 -9.87 9.84 1.95
CA SER A 106 -8.74 10.70 1.69
C SER A 106 -8.65 11.03 0.20
N PHE A 107 -8.33 12.28 -0.09
CA PHE A 107 -8.06 12.80 -1.43
C PHE A 107 -6.62 13.30 -1.55
N PHE A 108 -5.77 12.98 -0.56
CA PHE A 108 -4.36 13.34 -0.61
C PHE A 108 -3.63 12.52 -1.68
N PRO A 109 -2.79 13.17 -2.49
CA PRO A 109 -1.88 12.47 -3.38
C PRO A 109 -0.85 11.68 -2.57
N ALA A 110 -0.19 10.73 -3.23
CA ALA A 110 1.01 10.12 -2.67
C ALA A 110 2.23 10.98 -3.03
N GLU A 111 3.16 11.11 -2.10
CA GLU A 111 4.36 11.93 -2.29
C GLU A 111 5.63 11.17 -1.93
N ILE A 112 6.69 11.39 -2.72
CA ILE A 112 8.04 10.90 -2.46
C ILE A 112 8.97 12.10 -2.42
N TYR A 113 9.64 12.27 -1.29
CA TYR A 113 10.54 13.39 -1.02
C TYR A 113 11.97 13.01 -1.35
N THR A 114 12.65 13.87 -2.09
CA THR A 114 14.06 13.68 -2.48
C THR A 114 14.85 14.95 -2.15
N THR A 115 16.18 14.86 -2.17
CA THR A 115 17.06 16.01 -1.93
C THR A 115 16.90 17.14 -2.94
N ASP A 116 16.35 16.87 -4.13
CA ASP A 116 16.22 17.83 -5.22
C ASP A 116 14.76 18.19 -5.58
N GLY A 117 13.78 17.62 -4.87
CA GLY A 117 12.36 17.96 -5.07
C GLY A 117 11.42 16.88 -4.58
N THR A 118 10.14 16.99 -4.97
CA THR A 118 9.06 16.08 -4.58
C THR A 118 8.41 15.47 -5.82
N LEU A 119 8.27 14.16 -5.83
CA LEU A 119 7.46 13.44 -6.81
C LEU A 119 6.06 13.21 -6.22
N THR A 120 5.03 13.75 -6.89
CA THR A 120 3.64 13.61 -6.52
C THR A 120 2.94 12.64 -7.46
N LEU A 121 2.26 11.64 -6.92
CA LEU A 121 1.43 10.67 -7.65
C LEU A 121 -0.04 10.95 -7.35
N ASN A 122 -0.92 10.86 -8.35
CA ASN A 122 -2.36 11.14 -8.15
C ASN A 122 -3.02 10.25 -7.07
N SER A 123 -2.61 9.01 -6.99
CA SER A 123 -3.05 8.04 -5.98
C SER A 123 -2.05 6.89 -5.90
N ILE A 124 -2.19 6.02 -4.91
CA ILE A 124 -1.28 4.87 -4.75
C ILE A 124 -1.90 3.55 -5.22
N GLU A 125 -3.22 3.46 -5.24
CA GLU A 125 -3.91 2.26 -5.71
C GLU A 125 -4.03 2.20 -7.24
N PHE A 126 -4.08 3.36 -7.91
CA PHE A 126 -4.16 3.45 -9.37
C PHE A 126 -3.41 4.69 -9.89
N ILE A 127 -2.11 4.51 -10.14
CA ILE A 127 -1.23 5.59 -10.57
C ILE A 127 -1.45 5.87 -12.06
N THR A 128 -2.01 7.03 -12.37
CA THR A 128 -2.23 7.53 -13.75
C THR A 128 -1.47 8.80 -14.05
N SER A 129 -0.92 9.46 -13.02
CA SER A 129 -0.16 10.69 -13.15
C SER A 129 0.96 10.72 -12.12
N ALA A 130 2.13 11.16 -12.56
CA ALA A 130 3.30 11.39 -11.70
C ALA A 130 3.97 12.69 -12.13
N VAL A 131 4.12 13.64 -11.20
CA VAL A 131 4.71 14.95 -11.46
C VAL A 131 5.82 15.22 -10.46
N PHE A 132 7.03 15.40 -10.94
CA PHE A 132 8.15 15.85 -10.12
C PHE A 132 8.23 17.37 -10.15
N GLN A 133 8.32 17.98 -8.98
CA GLN A 133 8.58 19.41 -8.82
C GLN A 133 9.90 19.59 -8.10
N ASN A 134 10.88 20.20 -8.77
CA ASN A 134 12.18 20.48 -8.17
C ASN A 134 12.12 21.67 -7.19
N LEU A 135 13.23 21.95 -6.48
CA LEU A 135 13.33 23.04 -5.52
C LEU A 135 13.16 24.43 -6.16
N ASN A 136 13.41 24.59 -7.46
CA ASN A 136 13.18 25.81 -8.23
C ASN A 136 11.72 25.94 -8.71
N LYS A 137 10.82 25.03 -8.29
CA LYS A 137 9.41 24.95 -8.70
C LYS A 137 9.16 24.57 -10.17
N GLU A 138 10.18 24.11 -10.87
CA GLU A 138 10.02 23.54 -12.21
C GLU A 138 9.39 22.15 -12.13
N LYS A 139 8.48 21.86 -13.06
CA LYS A 139 7.71 20.61 -13.07
C LYS A 139 8.12 19.72 -14.24
N THR A 140 8.32 18.45 -13.96
CA THR A 140 8.51 17.39 -14.95
C THR A 140 7.42 16.35 -14.78
N THR A 141 6.63 16.11 -15.82
CA THR A 141 5.60 15.05 -15.82
C THR A 141 6.21 13.76 -16.35
N LEU A 142 6.03 12.67 -15.63
CA LEU A 142 6.41 11.34 -16.08
C LEU A 142 5.28 10.74 -16.92
N GLU A 143 5.61 10.14 -18.04
CA GLU A 143 4.65 9.44 -18.88
C GLU A 143 4.28 8.09 -18.26
N ILE A 144 3.07 7.99 -17.73
CA ILE A 144 2.52 6.76 -17.14
C ILE A 144 1.57 6.13 -18.15
N ALA A 145 1.91 4.95 -18.64
CA ALA A 145 0.99 4.17 -19.47
C ALA A 145 -0.17 3.66 -18.61
N CYS A 146 -1.39 4.03 -18.97
CA CYS A 146 -2.61 3.61 -18.30
C CYS A 146 -3.41 2.64 -19.15
N SER A 147 -3.84 1.53 -18.56
CA SER A 147 -4.84 0.65 -19.17
C SER A 147 -6.23 1.26 -18.98
N SER A 148 -7.12 1.05 -19.96
CA SER A 148 -8.54 1.43 -19.85
C SER A 148 -9.31 0.61 -18.81
N HIS A 149 -8.76 -0.54 -18.40
CA HIS A 149 -9.35 -1.45 -17.41
C HIS A 149 -8.33 -1.85 -16.36
N THR A 150 -8.62 -1.55 -15.09
CA THR A 150 -7.71 -1.80 -13.95
C THR A 150 -7.30 -3.27 -13.81
N MET A 151 -8.23 -4.21 -14.06
CA MET A 151 -7.99 -5.66 -13.95
C MET A 151 -7.39 -6.30 -15.22
N ALA A 152 -7.36 -5.59 -16.35
CA ALA A 152 -6.92 -6.18 -17.64
C ALA A 152 -5.41 -6.52 -17.60
N GLU A 153 -4.59 -5.65 -17.03
CA GLU A 153 -3.14 -5.90 -16.93
C GLU A 153 -2.84 -7.05 -15.97
N GLU A 154 -3.57 -7.17 -14.88
CA GLU A 154 -3.44 -8.28 -13.93
C GLU A 154 -3.78 -9.61 -14.61
N ALA A 155 -4.94 -9.69 -15.28
CA ALA A 155 -5.36 -10.88 -16.02
C ALA A 155 -4.36 -11.26 -17.12
N LYS A 156 -3.84 -10.27 -17.86
CA LYS A 156 -2.81 -10.47 -18.88
C LYS A 156 -1.52 -11.04 -18.28
N ARG A 157 -1.03 -10.45 -17.18
CA ARG A 157 0.18 -10.94 -16.51
C ARG A 157 0.01 -12.34 -15.97
N PHE A 158 -1.14 -12.62 -15.37
CA PHE A 158 -1.47 -13.98 -14.91
C PHE A 158 -1.47 -15.00 -16.07
N ALA A 159 -2.10 -14.66 -17.19
CA ALA A 159 -2.09 -15.50 -18.39
C ALA A 159 -0.64 -15.74 -18.89
N GLN A 160 0.19 -14.71 -18.93
CA GLN A 160 1.58 -14.82 -19.37
C GLN A 160 2.43 -15.74 -18.45
N VAL A 161 2.13 -15.78 -17.15
CA VAL A 161 2.75 -16.76 -16.23
C VAL A 161 2.34 -18.17 -16.59
N LEU A 162 1.03 -18.41 -16.82
CA LEU A 162 0.50 -19.74 -17.13
C LEU A 162 1.05 -20.33 -18.43
N ILE A 163 1.26 -19.50 -19.44
CA ILE A 163 1.80 -19.95 -20.75
C ILE A 163 3.31 -19.88 -20.86
N GLY A 164 4.01 -19.55 -19.76
CA GLY A 164 5.46 -19.55 -19.68
C GLY A 164 6.16 -18.38 -20.38
N GLU A 165 5.46 -17.29 -20.68
CA GLU A 165 6.05 -16.08 -21.27
C GLU A 165 6.81 -15.25 -20.23
N ILE A 166 6.50 -15.38 -18.95
CA ILE A 166 7.21 -14.71 -17.86
C ILE A 166 8.35 -15.59 -17.38
N LYS A 167 9.56 -15.05 -17.37
CA LYS A 167 10.75 -15.73 -16.83
C LYS A 167 10.54 -16.06 -15.35
N GLN A 168 10.98 -17.25 -14.92
CA GLN A 168 10.85 -17.71 -13.54
C GLN A 168 11.41 -16.74 -12.51
N GLU A 169 12.53 -16.07 -12.82
CA GLU A 169 13.13 -15.05 -11.96
C GLU A 169 12.18 -13.86 -11.71
N ILE A 170 11.49 -13.37 -12.76
CA ILE A 170 10.53 -12.27 -12.61
C ILE A 170 9.34 -12.71 -11.74
N TYR A 171 8.84 -13.92 -11.95
CA TYR A 171 7.76 -14.48 -11.15
C TYR A 171 8.18 -14.63 -9.68
N GLN A 172 9.41 -15.13 -9.43
CA GLN A 172 9.95 -15.25 -8.08
C GLN A 172 10.05 -13.89 -7.38
N ASN A 173 10.51 -12.84 -8.07
CA ASN A 173 10.56 -11.48 -7.53
C ASN A 173 9.17 -10.96 -7.12
N TRP A 174 8.10 -11.36 -7.82
CA TRP A 174 6.74 -11.01 -7.41
C TRP A 174 6.30 -11.75 -6.15
N LEU A 175 6.65 -13.02 -6.03
CA LEU A 175 6.37 -13.82 -4.83
C LEU A 175 7.13 -13.28 -3.62
N ASP A 176 8.41 -12.93 -3.80
CA ASP A 176 9.24 -12.36 -2.74
C ASP A 176 8.68 -11.00 -2.27
N ALA A 177 8.24 -10.14 -3.21
CA ALA A 177 7.57 -8.90 -2.88
C ALA A 177 6.25 -9.14 -2.13
N ALA A 178 5.44 -10.10 -2.56
CA ALA A 178 4.21 -10.46 -1.87
C ALA A 178 4.48 -10.97 -0.44
N ALA A 179 5.48 -11.82 -0.26
CA ALA A 179 5.90 -12.31 1.05
C ALA A 179 6.38 -11.17 1.97
N ALA A 180 7.16 -10.23 1.43
CA ALA A 180 7.60 -9.05 2.17
C ALA A 180 6.41 -8.16 2.60
N VAL A 181 5.43 -7.94 1.71
CA VAL A 181 4.20 -7.20 2.02
C VAL A 181 3.44 -7.86 3.16
N HIS A 182 3.19 -9.16 3.09
CA HIS A 182 2.47 -9.88 4.14
C HIS A 182 3.22 -9.86 5.47
N LYS A 183 4.55 -10.04 5.46
CA LYS A 183 5.38 -9.93 6.67
C LYS A 183 5.29 -8.55 7.30
N THR A 184 5.32 -7.48 6.49
CA THR A 184 5.21 -6.10 6.95
C THR A 184 3.83 -5.81 7.54
N LEU A 185 2.75 -6.20 6.84
CA LEU A 185 1.38 -6.07 7.34
C LEU A 185 1.17 -6.86 8.64
N PHE A 186 1.73 -8.04 8.75
CA PHE A 186 1.68 -8.84 9.98
C PHE A 186 2.37 -8.11 11.14
N SER A 187 3.58 -7.55 10.93
CA SER A 187 4.29 -6.76 11.94
C SER A 187 3.47 -5.54 12.39
N MET A 188 2.94 -4.76 11.44
CA MET A 188 2.09 -3.60 11.72
C MET A 188 0.83 -3.99 12.52
N ARG A 189 0.19 -5.08 12.14
CA ARG A 189 -1.00 -5.63 12.82
C ARG A 189 -0.66 -6.04 14.25
N GLN A 190 0.45 -6.74 14.46
CA GLN A 190 0.91 -7.16 15.79
C GLN A 190 1.22 -5.95 16.69
N ASP A 191 1.90 -4.93 16.15
CA ASP A 191 2.22 -3.68 16.85
C ASP A 191 0.95 -2.96 17.33
N ALA A 192 -0.07 -2.89 16.48
CA ALA A 192 -1.37 -2.29 16.82
C ALA A 192 -2.25 -3.17 17.73
N GLY A 193 -1.86 -4.39 18.05
CA GLY A 193 -2.68 -5.32 18.85
C GLY A 193 -3.91 -5.88 18.12
N ILE A 194 -3.94 -5.79 16.79
CA ILE A 194 -5.01 -6.38 15.97
C ILE A 194 -4.84 -7.90 15.96
N ARG A 195 -5.88 -8.63 16.34
CA ARG A 195 -5.90 -10.09 16.43
C ARG A 195 -7.00 -10.68 15.55
N PHE A 196 -6.69 -11.78 14.87
CA PHE A 196 -7.63 -12.53 14.05
C PHE A 196 -7.87 -13.92 14.63
N GLU A 197 -8.99 -14.55 14.29
CA GLU A 197 -9.26 -15.91 14.73
C GLU A 197 -8.19 -16.89 14.23
N ALA A 198 -7.70 -16.71 13.00
CA ALA A 198 -6.63 -17.52 12.41
C ALA A 198 -5.28 -17.45 13.15
N ASP A 199 -5.06 -16.47 14.03
CA ASP A 199 -3.83 -16.39 14.84
C ASP A 199 -3.79 -17.47 15.94
N HIS A 200 -4.93 -18.05 16.28
CA HIS A 200 -5.06 -19.07 17.35
C HIS A 200 -4.89 -20.50 16.84
N ASP A 201 -4.95 -20.73 15.53
CA ASP A 201 -4.87 -22.07 14.93
C ASP A 201 -3.41 -22.60 14.80
N ASN A 202 -2.41 -21.83 15.25
CA ASN A 202 -0.98 -22.16 15.16
C ASN A 202 -0.33 -22.45 16.52
N ASN A 203 -1.09 -22.81 17.57
CA ASN A 203 -0.57 -23.27 18.87
C ASN A 203 -0.80 -24.77 19.10
#